data_465090f48360e0bd34213984e767b674
#
_entry.id   465090f48360e0bd34213984e767b674
#
_cell.length_a   1.000
_cell.length_b   1.000
_cell.length_c   1.000
_cell.angle_alpha   90.00
_cell.angle_beta   90.00
_cell.angle_gamma   90.00
#
_symmetry.space_group_name_H-M   'P 1'
#
loop_
_entity.id
_entity.type
_entity.pdbx_description
1 polymer ?
#
loop_
_entity_poly.entity_id
_entity_poly.type
_entity_poly.pdbx_seq_one_letter_code
_entity_poly.pdbx_strand_id
1 'polypeptide(L)'
;FINKTLLQKEHIRIPDNDWTWDEFYSLCEQLTRDTDGDGIIDQFGVYDYGWEEALVANGCSLFSEDGQHCLLNQSAQESAMQFARKIYQLNAGTDLSEKTFDEGRVAFRPMLFSEYRSYEPYPWRIKRSSNFEWTASPCPAAQASAAATTPG
;
A
#
# COMPACT_ATOMS: atom_id res chain seq x y z
N PHE A 1 -3.93 -5.81 -0.04
CA PHE A 1 -3.33 -6.88 -0.86
C PHE A 1 -1.83 -6.97 -0.62
N ILE A 2 -1.38 -8.16 -0.28
CA ILE A 2 0.02 -8.46 0.00
C ILE A 2 0.45 -9.65 -0.84
N ASN A 3 1.53 -9.49 -1.61
CA ASN A 3 2.15 -10.57 -2.36
C ASN A 3 3.04 -11.41 -1.43
N LYS A 4 2.53 -12.53 -0.98
CA LYS A 4 3.24 -13.44 -0.06
C LYS A 4 4.51 -14.02 -0.70
N THR A 5 4.43 -14.41 -1.95
CA THR A 5 5.56 -15.01 -2.67
C THR A 5 6.75 -14.07 -2.75
N LEU A 6 6.49 -12.79 -3.05
CA LEU A 6 7.54 -11.77 -3.11
C LEU A 6 8.16 -11.53 -1.74
N LEU A 7 7.36 -11.40 -0.69
CA LEU A 7 7.86 -11.23 0.68
C LEU A 7 8.70 -12.43 1.14
N GLN A 8 8.28 -13.64 0.83
CA GLN A 8 9.05 -14.86 1.13
C GLN A 8 10.39 -14.87 0.41
N LYS A 9 10.41 -14.51 -0.87
CA LYS A 9 11.63 -14.39 -1.67
C LYS A 9 12.64 -13.41 -1.05
N GLU A 10 12.14 -12.30 -0.50
CA GLU A 10 12.95 -11.26 0.13
C GLU A 10 13.22 -11.51 1.62
N HIS A 11 12.79 -12.67 2.15
CA HIS A 11 12.91 -13.01 3.57
C HIS A 11 12.26 -12.00 4.51
N ILE A 12 11.14 -11.42 4.08
CA ILE A 12 10.36 -10.44 4.83
C ILE A 12 9.13 -11.12 5.40
N ARG A 13 8.91 -10.94 6.69
CA ARG A 13 7.70 -11.40 7.38
C ARG A 13 6.50 -10.57 6.91
N ILE A 14 5.33 -11.23 6.75
CA ILE A 14 4.07 -10.54 6.49
C ILE A 14 3.78 -9.59 7.66
N PRO A 15 3.52 -8.30 7.41
CA PRO A 15 3.23 -7.33 8.46
C PRO A 15 2.01 -7.73 9.30
N ASP A 16 2.04 -7.40 10.59
CA ASP A 16 0.88 -7.54 11.47
C ASP A 16 -0.23 -6.56 11.06
N ASN A 17 -1.47 -6.82 11.50
CA ASN A 17 -2.62 -5.99 11.14
C ASN A 17 -2.57 -4.57 11.72
N ASP A 18 -1.67 -4.29 12.64
CA ASP A 18 -1.44 -3.00 13.30
C ASP A 18 -0.21 -2.26 12.80
N TRP A 19 0.30 -2.63 11.62
CA TRP A 19 1.45 -1.96 11.04
C TRP A 19 1.22 -0.48 10.74
N THR A 20 2.31 0.29 10.78
CA THR A 20 2.30 1.75 10.66
C THR A 20 2.84 2.22 9.31
N TRP A 21 2.66 3.51 9.02
CA TRP A 21 3.25 4.14 7.85
C TRP A 21 4.78 4.02 7.81
N ASP A 22 5.44 4.14 8.96
CA ASP A 22 6.90 4.01 9.02
C ASP A 22 7.36 2.61 8.64
N GLU A 23 6.69 1.58 9.14
CA GLU A 23 6.94 0.19 8.77
C GLU A 23 6.64 -0.06 7.29
N PHE A 24 5.52 0.44 6.81
CA PHE A 24 5.11 0.33 5.41
C PHE A 24 6.12 1.01 4.47
N TYR A 25 6.53 2.23 4.78
CA TYR A 25 7.52 2.95 3.98
C TYR A 25 8.87 2.24 3.96
N SER A 26 9.36 1.78 5.11
CA SER A 26 10.61 1.02 5.20
C SER A 26 10.58 -0.24 4.33
N LEU A 27 9.47 -0.98 4.35
CA LEU A 27 9.29 -2.16 3.52
C LEU A 27 9.24 -1.80 2.03
N CYS A 28 8.54 -0.74 1.67
CA CYS A 28 8.48 -0.27 0.28
C CYS A 28 9.85 0.17 -0.24
N GLU A 29 10.62 0.89 0.58
CA GLU A 29 11.98 1.31 0.25
C GLU A 29 12.91 0.11 0.04
N GLN A 30 12.85 -0.87 0.93
CA GLN A 30 13.64 -2.09 0.85
C GLN A 30 13.28 -2.96 -0.37
N LEU A 31 12.00 -3.01 -0.73
CA LEU A 31 11.47 -3.85 -1.80
C LEU A 31 11.59 -3.21 -3.20
N THR A 32 11.71 -1.89 -3.27
CA THR A 32 11.84 -1.17 -4.54
C THR A 32 13.29 -1.18 -4.99
N ARG A 33 13.63 -2.09 -5.90
CA ARG A 33 15.03 -2.29 -6.31
C ARG A 33 15.17 -2.92 -7.70
N ASP A 34 16.37 -2.83 -8.23
CA ASP A 34 16.84 -3.59 -9.38
C ASP A 34 17.30 -4.98 -8.90
N THR A 35 16.61 -6.04 -9.33
CA THR A 35 16.91 -7.42 -8.88
C THR A 35 17.88 -8.15 -9.80
N ASP A 36 18.07 -7.71 -11.04
CA ASP A 36 18.93 -8.35 -12.02
C ASP A 36 20.25 -7.58 -12.29
N GLY A 37 20.39 -6.37 -11.76
CA GLY A 37 21.60 -5.57 -11.85
C GLY A 37 21.78 -4.82 -13.16
N ASP A 38 20.71 -4.63 -13.95
CA ASP A 38 20.77 -3.92 -15.23
C ASP A 38 20.68 -2.40 -15.08
N GLY A 39 20.50 -1.89 -13.86
CA GLY A 39 20.33 -0.47 -13.55
C GLY A 39 18.91 0.05 -13.66
N ILE A 40 17.95 -0.82 -13.95
CA ILE A 40 16.53 -0.48 -14.05
C ILE A 40 15.78 -1.12 -12.88
N ILE A 41 14.96 -0.35 -12.18
CA ILE A 41 14.10 -0.89 -11.11
C ILE A 41 13.05 -1.82 -11.72
N ASP A 42 13.04 -3.06 -11.29
CA ASP A 42 12.15 -4.12 -11.78
C ASP A 42 11.25 -4.74 -10.70
N GLN A 43 11.47 -4.40 -9.43
CA GLN A 43 10.66 -4.81 -8.30
C GLN A 43 10.23 -3.60 -7.49
N PHE A 44 9.00 -3.61 -6.99
CA PHE A 44 8.38 -2.45 -6.35
C PHE A 44 7.73 -2.82 -5.03
N GLY A 45 7.76 -1.90 -4.08
CA GLY A 45 7.07 -2.05 -2.80
C GLY A 45 5.57 -1.93 -2.94
N VAL A 46 5.08 -0.87 -3.57
CA VAL A 46 3.64 -0.61 -3.68
C VAL A 46 3.24 -0.07 -5.05
N TYR A 47 2.05 -0.45 -5.48
CA TYR A 47 1.37 0.09 -6.65
C TYR A 47 0.03 0.70 -6.23
N ASP A 48 -0.33 1.83 -6.84
CA ASP A 48 -1.64 2.49 -6.70
C ASP A 48 -1.96 3.00 -5.28
N TYR A 49 -0.94 3.39 -4.52
CA TYR A 49 -1.11 4.05 -3.23
C TYR A 49 -1.07 5.57 -3.42
N GLY A 50 -2.19 6.23 -3.21
CA GLY A 50 -2.34 7.65 -3.42
C GLY A 50 -2.70 8.42 -2.15
N TRP A 51 -3.02 9.69 -2.33
CA TRP A 51 -3.43 10.59 -1.25
C TRP A 51 -4.76 10.17 -0.59
N GLU A 52 -5.65 9.52 -1.34
CA GLU A 52 -6.94 9.03 -0.83
C GLU A 52 -6.75 7.95 0.22
N GLU A 53 -5.90 6.96 -0.06
CA GLU A 53 -5.53 5.90 0.87
C GLU A 53 -4.84 6.45 2.11
N ALA A 54 -3.96 7.43 1.92
CA ALA A 54 -3.26 8.09 3.02
C ALA A 54 -4.22 8.88 3.93
N LEU A 55 -5.21 9.56 3.37
CA LEU A 55 -6.24 10.26 4.15
C LEU A 55 -7.05 9.30 5.02
N VAL A 56 -7.53 8.21 4.43
CA VAL A 56 -8.29 7.18 5.16
C VAL A 56 -7.43 6.54 6.26
N ALA A 57 -6.18 6.23 5.96
CA ALA A 57 -5.24 5.64 6.92
C ALA A 57 -4.94 6.58 8.11
N ASN A 58 -5.01 7.88 7.90
CA ASN A 58 -4.82 8.90 8.95
C ASN A 58 -6.12 9.28 9.67
N GLY A 59 -7.22 8.58 9.41
CA GLY A 59 -8.52 8.88 10.00
C GLY A 59 -9.13 10.21 9.53
N CYS A 60 -8.69 10.71 8.38
CA CYS A 60 -9.11 11.98 7.84
C CYS A 60 -10.31 11.84 6.90
N SER A 61 -11.13 12.88 6.86
CA SER A 61 -12.17 13.06 5.86
C SER A 61 -11.89 14.31 5.04
N LEU A 62 -12.27 14.30 3.77
CA LEU A 62 -12.18 15.48 2.89
C LEU A 62 -13.21 16.56 3.27
N PHE A 63 -14.32 16.13 3.83
CA PHE A 63 -15.43 17.00 4.19
C PHE A 63 -15.84 16.81 5.64
N SER A 64 -16.40 17.85 6.23
CA SER A 64 -17.05 17.77 7.53
C SER A 64 -18.25 16.80 7.50
N GLU A 65 -18.72 16.36 8.67
CA GLU A 65 -19.88 15.44 8.78
C GLU A 65 -21.14 15.98 8.09
N ASP A 66 -21.32 17.30 8.08
CA ASP A 66 -22.44 17.97 7.40
C ASP A 66 -22.20 18.16 5.89
N GLY A 67 -21.01 17.81 5.39
CA GLY A 67 -20.65 17.93 3.97
C GLY A 67 -20.43 19.35 3.47
N GLN A 68 -20.45 20.37 4.35
CA GLN A 68 -20.43 21.79 3.95
C GLN A 68 -19.03 22.42 3.96
N HIS A 69 -18.07 21.79 4.65
CA HIS A 69 -16.72 22.32 4.80
C HIS A 69 -15.67 21.35 4.24
N CYS A 70 -14.70 21.89 3.50
CA CYS A 70 -13.52 21.14 3.07
C CYS A 70 -12.46 21.17 4.17
N LEU A 71 -11.95 20.01 4.54
CA LEU A 71 -11.00 19.83 5.65
C LEU A 71 -9.53 19.70 5.18
N LEU A 72 -9.24 20.00 3.92
CA LEU A 72 -7.90 19.79 3.33
C LEU A 72 -6.76 20.61 3.97
N ASN A 73 -7.08 21.65 4.72
CA ASN A 73 -6.09 22.53 5.33
C ASN A 73 -5.71 22.14 6.78
N GLN A 74 -6.17 21.00 7.26
CA GLN A 74 -5.80 20.54 8.60
C GLN A 74 -4.45 19.80 8.57
N SER A 75 -3.69 19.87 9.66
CA SER A 75 -2.35 19.27 9.75
C SER A 75 -2.35 17.75 9.49
N ALA A 76 -3.42 17.06 9.84
CA ALA A 76 -3.58 15.62 9.58
C ALA A 76 -3.71 15.33 8.08
N GLN A 77 -4.43 16.16 7.33
CA GLN A 77 -4.52 16.04 5.88
C GLN A 77 -3.21 16.39 5.19
N GLU A 78 -2.49 17.40 5.69
CA GLU A 78 -1.15 17.72 5.21
C GLU A 78 -0.20 16.54 5.40
N SER A 79 -0.20 15.91 6.55
CA SER A 79 0.62 14.72 6.83
C SER A 79 0.30 13.58 5.87
N ALA A 80 -0.99 13.35 5.59
CA ALA A 80 -1.43 12.32 4.64
C ALA A 80 -0.95 12.62 3.22
N MET A 81 -1.04 13.86 2.78
CA MET A 81 -0.55 14.29 1.46
C MET A 81 0.95 14.18 1.33
N GLN A 82 1.70 14.55 2.37
CA GLN A 82 3.16 14.42 2.40
C GLN A 82 3.58 12.95 2.34
N PHE A 83 2.89 12.07 3.05
CA PHE A 83 3.16 10.64 3.00
C PHE A 83 2.87 10.03 1.62
N ALA A 84 1.73 10.36 1.02
CA ALA A 84 1.41 9.93 -0.34
C ALA A 84 2.46 10.40 -1.36
N ARG A 85 2.93 11.63 -1.24
CA ARG A 85 4.03 12.16 -2.06
C ARG A 85 5.33 11.39 -1.87
N LYS A 86 5.66 11.04 -0.63
CA LYS A 86 6.84 10.27 -0.28
C LYS A 86 6.82 8.88 -0.91
N ILE A 87 5.67 8.21 -0.88
CA ILE A 87 5.45 6.93 -1.56
C ILE A 87 5.55 7.09 -3.09
N TYR A 88 4.95 8.13 -3.66
CA TYR A 88 5.04 8.41 -5.09
C TYR A 88 6.49 8.58 -5.55
N GLN A 89 7.31 9.25 -4.76
CA GLN A 89 8.72 9.49 -5.08
C GLN A 89 9.56 8.20 -5.17
N LEU A 90 9.20 7.16 -4.42
CA LEU A 90 9.87 5.85 -4.52
C LEU A 90 9.73 5.23 -5.92
N ASN A 91 8.61 5.48 -6.57
CA ASN A 91 8.27 4.91 -7.88
C ASN A 91 8.50 5.89 -9.04
N ALA A 92 8.96 7.11 -8.76
CA ALA A 92 9.14 8.15 -9.76
C ALA A 92 10.16 7.74 -10.83
N GLY A 93 9.80 7.95 -12.08
CA GLY A 93 10.67 7.63 -13.22
C GLY A 93 10.75 6.13 -13.56
N THR A 94 9.88 5.30 -13.00
CA THR A 94 9.81 3.87 -13.26
C THR A 94 8.63 3.51 -14.16
N ASP A 95 8.66 2.33 -14.77
CA ASP A 95 7.59 1.79 -15.62
C ASP A 95 6.60 0.95 -14.80
N LEU A 96 6.17 1.48 -13.66
CA LEU A 96 5.23 0.81 -12.76
C LEU A 96 3.80 0.92 -13.30
N SER A 97 3.15 -0.23 -13.48
CA SER A 97 1.79 -0.32 -14.04
C SER A 97 1.01 -1.50 -13.43
N GLU A 98 -0.26 -1.60 -13.76
CA GLU A 98 -1.09 -2.76 -13.38
C GLU A 98 -0.49 -4.08 -13.91
N LYS A 99 0.11 -4.06 -15.09
CA LYS A 99 0.82 -5.21 -15.65
C LYS A 99 1.98 -5.65 -14.74
N THR A 100 2.75 -4.71 -14.21
CA THR A 100 3.84 -4.98 -13.25
C THR A 100 3.32 -5.69 -12.01
N PHE A 101 2.16 -5.25 -11.51
CA PHE A 101 1.48 -5.89 -10.38
C PHE A 101 1.01 -7.31 -10.74
N ASP A 102 0.36 -7.50 -11.87
CA ASP A 102 -0.13 -8.80 -12.33
C ASP A 102 1.02 -9.81 -12.56
N GLU A 103 2.19 -9.34 -12.92
CA GLU A 103 3.41 -10.16 -13.05
C GLU A 103 4.05 -10.57 -11.71
N GLY A 104 3.50 -10.11 -10.59
CA GLY A 104 3.99 -10.44 -9.25
C GLY A 104 5.24 -9.68 -8.81
N ARG A 105 5.55 -8.56 -9.47
CA ARG A 105 6.73 -7.72 -9.15
C ARG A 105 6.45 -6.60 -8.14
N VAL A 106 5.23 -6.55 -7.59
CA VAL A 106 4.79 -5.56 -6.60
C VAL A 106 4.39 -6.26 -5.30
N ALA A 107 4.85 -5.76 -4.16
CA ALA A 107 4.56 -6.36 -2.86
C ALA A 107 3.18 -6.00 -2.32
N PHE A 108 2.79 -4.72 -2.43
CA PHE A 108 1.58 -4.20 -1.82
C PHE A 108 0.72 -3.45 -2.83
N ARG A 109 -0.60 -3.59 -2.71
CA ARG A 109 -1.55 -2.77 -3.46
C ARG A 109 -2.78 -2.52 -2.59
N PRO A 110 -3.18 -1.26 -2.36
CA PRO A 110 -4.49 -0.98 -1.77
C PRO A 110 -5.58 -1.40 -2.76
N MET A 111 -6.64 -1.98 -2.25
CA MET A 111 -7.79 -2.39 -3.05
C MET A 111 -9.08 -2.11 -2.28
N LEU A 112 -10.09 -1.67 -2.99
CA LEU A 112 -11.45 -1.69 -2.47
C LEU A 112 -11.96 -3.13 -2.34
N PHE A 113 -12.86 -3.37 -1.41
CA PHE A 113 -13.44 -4.69 -1.22
C PHE A 113 -14.14 -5.23 -2.48
N SER A 114 -14.72 -4.33 -3.26
CA SER A 114 -15.32 -4.67 -4.56
C SER A 114 -14.31 -5.17 -5.58
N GLU A 115 -13.12 -4.58 -5.61
CA GLU A 115 -12.00 -5.03 -6.46
C GLU A 115 -11.46 -6.37 -5.98
N TYR A 116 -11.25 -6.51 -4.68
CA TYR A 116 -10.84 -7.78 -4.05
C TYR A 116 -11.77 -8.94 -4.44
N ARG A 117 -13.08 -8.72 -4.39
CA ARG A 117 -14.07 -9.73 -4.81
C ARG A 117 -13.94 -10.14 -6.27
N SER A 118 -13.42 -9.28 -7.12
CA SER A 118 -13.19 -9.60 -8.53
C SER A 118 -11.96 -10.51 -8.71
N TYR A 119 -11.00 -10.46 -7.81
CA TYR A 119 -9.83 -11.34 -7.83
C TYR A 119 -10.12 -12.72 -7.25
N GLU A 120 -10.93 -12.80 -6.20
CA GLU A 120 -11.24 -14.05 -5.50
C GLU A 120 -11.97 -15.08 -6.37
N PRO A 121 -13.09 -14.75 -7.08
CA PRO A 121 -13.77 -15.69 -7.96
C PRO A 121 -13.05 -15.93 -9.28
N TYR A 122 -12.07 -15.10 -9.62
CA TYR A 122 -11.29 -15.23 -10.86
C TYR A 122 -9.80 -15.41 -10.59
N PRO A 123 -9.38 -16.42 -9.83
CA PRO A 123 -7.97 -16.66 -9.57
C PRO A 123 -7.16 -16.89 -10.87
N TRP A 124 -7.85 -17.19 -11.98
CA TRP A 124 -7.23 -17.31 -13.29
C TRP A 124 -6.66 -15.98 -13.82
N ARG A 125 -7.19 -14.83 -13.40
CA ARG A 125 -6.63 -13.53 -13.80
C ARG A 125 -5.20 -13.37 -13.26
N ILE A 126 -5.00 -13.71 -12.01
CA ILE A 126 -3.67 -13.75 -11.40
C ILE A 126 -2.86 -14.94 -11.94
N LYS A 127 -3.44 -16.14 -11.99
CA LYS A 127 -2.78 -17.34 -12.51
C LYS A 127 -2.37 -17.27 -13.97
N ARG A 128 -3.00 -16.43 -14.76
CA ARG A 128 -2.69 -16.27 -16.18
C ARG A 128 -1.48 -15.37 -16.40
N SER A 129 -1.22 -14.44 -15.49
CA SER A 129 -0.13 -13.46 -15.57
C SER A 129 1.06 -13.85 -14.70
N SER A 130 0.82 -14.52 -13.56
CA SER A 130 1.88 -14.94 -12.65
C SER A 130 1.40 -15.98 -11.63
N ASN A 131 2.30 -16.84 -11.22
CA ASN A 131 2.06 -17.85 -10.19
C ASN A 131 2.54 -17.34 -8.83
N PHE A 132 1.85 -16.37 -8.23
CA PHE A 132 2.17 -15.90 -6.89
C PHE A 132 0.98 -16.06 -5.92
N GLU A 133 1.31 -16.29 -4.66
CA GLU A 133 0.36 -16.33 -3.56
C GLU A 133 0.20 -14.94 -2.95
N TRP A 134 -1.02 -14.62 -2.52
CA TRP A 134 -1.35 -13.33 -1.93
C TRP A 134 -2.27 -13.49 -0.72
N THR A 135 -2.32 -12.45 0.10
CA THR A 135 -3.24 -12.32 1.23
C THR A 135 -3.74 -10.88 1.34
N ALA A 136 -4.75 -10.66 2.13
CA ALA A 136 -5.25 -9.33 2.45
C ALA A 136 -4.90 -8.97 3.90
N SER A 137 -4.64 -7.68 4.13
CA SER A 137 -4.40 -7.10 5.44
C SER A 137 -5.00 -5.69 5.47
N PRO A 138 -5.36 -5.15 6.63
CA PRO A 138 -5.72 -3.74 6.73
C PRO A 138 -4.62 -2.84 6.19
N CYS A 139 -5.00 -1.69 5.64
CA CYS A 139 -4.02 -0.67 5.25
C CYS A 139 -3.21 -0.20 6.47
N PRO A 140 -1.92 0.13 6.30
CA PRO A 140 -1.11 0.63 7.40
C PRO A 140 -1.68 1.93 7.94
N ALA A 141 -1.71 2.07 9.26
CA ALA A 141 -2.18 3.27 9.94
C ALA A 141 -1.09 4.34 10.01
N ALA A 142 -1.47 5.61 10.06
CA ALA A 142 -0.53 6.72 10.18
C ALA A 142 0.35 6.64 11.43
N GLN A 143 -0.22 6.15 12.53
CA GLN A 143 0.49 5.90 13.79
C GLN A 143 0.08 4.53 14.31
N ALA A 144 0.94 3.94 15.14
CA ALA A 144 0.56 2.76 15.90
C ALA A 144 -0.78 3.06 16.58
N SER A 145 -1.76 2.18 16.38
CA SER A 145 -3.00 2.24 17.14
C SER A 145 -2.58 2.35 18.61
N ALA A 146 -2.77 3.52 19.21
CA ALA A 146 -2.69 3.63 20.65
C ALA A 146 -3.65 2.56 21.15
N ALA A 147 -3.12 1.50 21.72
CA ALA A 147 -3.91 0.46 22.34
C ALA A 147 -4.97 1.22 23.12
N ALA A 148 -6.24 1.01 22.78
CA ALA A 148 -7.31 1.73 23.40
C ALA A 148 -7.16 1.50 24.90
N THR A 149 -6.44 2.37 25.55
CA THR A 149 -6.48 2.54 26.99
C THR A 149 -7.89 3.05 27.23
N THR A 150 -8.81 2.12 27.30
CA THR A 150 -10.08 2.38 27.95
C THR A 150 -9.71 2.93 29.32
N PRO A 151 -9.93 4.21 29.61
CA PRO A 151 -9.85 4.66 30.97
C PRO A 151 -10.91 3.86 31.73
N GLY A 152 -10.44 3.02 32.61
CA GLY A 152 -11.31 2.32 33.53
C GLY A 152 -12.04 3.30 34.45
#